data_be9fbaf0c219e834698b9257a8bc5472
#
_entry.id   be9fbaf0c219e834698b9257a8bc5472
#
_cell.length_a   1.000
_cell.length_b   1.000
_cell.length_c   1.000
_cell.angle_alpha   90.00
_cell.angle_beta   90.00
_cell.angle_gamma   90.00
#
_symmetry.space_group_name_H-M   'P 1'
#
loop_
_entity.id
_entity.type
_entity.pdbx_description
1 polymer ?
#
loop_
_entity_poly.entity_id
_entity_poly.type
_entity_poly.pdbx_seq_one_letter_code
_entity_poly.pdbx_strand_id
1 'polypeptide(L)'
;MKGFTFVIALIMACSISLSMFSSCGRNDAVQNSDTASGTDSATNIKVTSDTLRVKKVDNISDDFIFGMDASCVPSLEACGIKYYDHNNNEKDVYKILAENGVNYIRVRIWNDPFDKNGNGYGGGNCDIENAIKVGKRATQNGMKLLVNFHYSDFWADPQKQAPPKAWQGMSIDEKCDAVYKYTKESLKKLADAGIDIGMVQVGNETNGFMCGEKDWAKISALMSAGSKATREICPEALVVLHFSNPELVNRYAGYAYELNRFGVDYDVFASSYYSFWHGTFENLKTELEKVTSRYGKKAIIAETSYAYTAEDTDFHANTIGSGFGASEGYPFSVQGQANMLRDVIATAASIENCLGVFYWEGTWIAAGGKTQAENRELWEKHGSGWASSFVAEYDPEDGGKWYGGCAVDNQALFDKNGKALESLKVFALVREGNLDS
;
A
#
# COMPACT_ATOMS: atom_id res chain seq x y z
N MET A 1 27.87 37.05 8.71
CA MET A 1 28.14 35.61 8.89
C MET A 1 26.87 34.90 8.47
N LYS A 2 26.90 34.26 7.30
CA LYS A 2 25.74 33.60 6.68
C LYS A 2 25.75 32.14 7.10
N GLY A 3 24.75 31.71 7.89
CA GLY A 3 24.55 30.31 8.24
C GLY A 3 23.77 29.62 7.10
N PHE A 4 24.41 28.66 6.45
CA PHE A 4 23.77 27.75 5.51
C PHE A 4 23.07 26.65 6.30
N THR A 5 21.75 26.62 6.20
CA THR A 5 20.96 25.49 6.68
C THR A 5 20.81 24.53 5.51
N PHE A 6 21.45 23.37 5.61
CA PHE A 6 21.27 22.26 4.68
C PHE A 6 19.96 21.55 5.05
N VAL A 7 18.97 21.65 4.19
CA VAL A 7 17.82 20.75 4.18
C VAL A 7 18.22 19.54 3.36
N ILE A 8 18.43 18.40 4.03
CA ILE A 8 18.67 17.11 3.35
C ILE A 8 17.30 16.50 3.10
N ALA A 9 16.81 16.64 1.88
CA ALA A 9 15.73 15.80 1.35
C ALA A 9 16.33 14.44 1.01
N LEU A 10 16.08 13.44 1.84
CA LEU A 10 16.53 12.06 1.61
C LEU A 10 15.46 11.30 0.82
N ILE A 11 15.34 11.59 -0.47
CA ILE A 11 14.74 10.67 -1.43
C ILE A 11 15.83 9.67 -1.78
N MET A 12 15.58 8.37 -1.63
CA MET A 12 16.51 7.30 -1.97
C MET A 12 16.90 7.35 -3.46
N ALA A 13 17.94 8.13 -3.76
CA ALA A 13 18.75 7.96 -4.95
C ALA A 13 20.12 7.42 -4.49
N CYS A 14 20.31 6.12 -4.52
CA CYS A 14 21.61 5.48 -4.38
C CYS A 14 22.46 5.86 -5.58
N SER A 15 23.31 6.88 -5.44
CA SER A 15 24.38 7.17 -6.39
C SER A 15 25.52 6.18 -6.15
N ILE A 16 25.66 5.22 -7.06
CA ILE A 16 26.82 4.32 -7.12
C ILE A 16 27.99 5.14 -7.70
N SER A 17 28.95 5.45 -6.85
CA SER A 17 30.24 6.00 -7.28
C SER A 17 31.08 4.90 -7.92
N LEU A 18 31.28 4.99 -9.24
CA LEU A 18 32.19 4.16 -9.99
C LEU A 18 33.62 4.65 -9.73
N SER A 19 34.39 3.95 -8.93
CA SER A 19 35.84 4.11 -8.88
C SER A 19 36.48 3.16 -9.88
N MET A 20 36.98 3.73 -10.97
CA MET A 20 37.85 3.05 -11.92
C MET A 20 39.21 2.79 -11.27
N PHE A 21 39.60 1.54 -11.19
CA PHE A 21 40.98 1.13 -11.14
C PHE A 21 41.38 0.44 -12.44
N SER A 22 42.19 1.09 -13.20
CA SER A 22 42.90 0.55 -14.35
C SER A 22 44.15 -0.17 -13.85
N SER A 23 44.33 -1.43 -14.21
CA SER A 23 45.62 -2.07 -14.21
C SER A 23 45.73 -3.08 -15.33
N CYS A 24 46.79 -2.85 -16.11
CA CYS A 24 47.20 -3.56 -17.29
C CYS A 24 48.00 -4.81 -16.94
N GLY A 25 47.90 -5.88 -17.74
CA GLY A 25 49.08 -6.68 -17.99
C GLY A 25 49.01 -8.20 -17.90
N ARG A 26 49.00 -8.79 -19.07
CA ARG A 26 49.71 -9.94 -19.65
C ARG A 26 49.11 -11.33 -19.53
N ASN A 27 48.99 -11.87 -20.74
CA ASN A 27 48.84 -13.26 -21.14
C ASN A 27 49.86 -14.19 -20.50
N ASP A 28 49.43 -15.43 -20.24
CA ASP A 28 50.13 -16.61 -20.77
C ASP A 28 49.23 -17.84 -20.67
N ALA A 29 49.21 -18.58 -21.79
CA ALA A 29 48.51 -19.84 -21.99
C ALA A 29 49.37 -21.03 -21.49
N VAL A 30 48.75 -21.96 -20.78
CA VAL A 30 49.21 -23.37 -20.78
C VAL A 30 48.01 -24.32 -20.65
N GLN A 31 48.03 -25.33 -21.51
CA GLN A 31 47.08 -26.42 -21.69
C GLN A 31 47.18 -27.53 -20.63
N ASN A 32 46.04 -28.27 -20.52
CA ASN A 32 45.82 -29.70 -20.21
C ASN A 32 46.10 -30.24 -18.81
N SER A 33 45.12 -30.87 -18.15
CA SER A 33 44.60 -32.22 -18.48
C SER A 33 43.60 -32.67 -17.39
N ASP A 34 42.56 -33.35 -17.84
CA ASP A 34 41.68 -34.36 -17.25
C ASP A 34 41.80 -34.74 -15.76
N THR A 35 40.68 -34.75 -15.04
CA THR A 35 39.87 -35.93 -14.71
C THR A 35 38.69 -35.65 -13.79
N ALA A 36 37.56 -36.08 -14.28
CA ALA A 36 36.44 -36.81 -13.63
C ALA A 36 35.72 -36.31 -12.39
N SER A 37 34.45 -36.10 -12.63
CA SER A 37 33.22 -36.58 -11.97
C SER A 37 32.80 -35.95 -10.63
N GLY A 38 31.67 -35.28 -10.77
CA GLY A 38 30.81 -34.84 -9.69
C GLY A 38 29.59 -34.12 -10.31
N THR A 39 28.65 -34.89 -10.85
CA THR A 39 27.39 -34.37 -11.37
C THR A 39 26.49 -33.99 -10.21
N ASP A 40 26.43 -32.70 -9.86
CA ASP A 40 25.26 -32.11 -9.25
C ASP A 40 24.52 -31.36 -10.35
N SER A 41 23.58 -32.05 -10.93
CA SER A 41 22.61 -31.51 -11.88
C SER A 41 21.60 -30.67 -11.09
N ALA A 42 21.90 -29.40 -10.95
CA ALA A 42 20.86 -28.40 -10.64
C ALA A 42 19.87 -28.42 -11.80
N THR A 43 18.83 -29.22 -11.66
CA THR A 43 17.67 -29.19 -12.56
C THR A 43 17.06 -27.79 -12.47
N ASN A 44 17.34 -26.97 -13.47
CA ASN A 44 16.57 -25.78 -13.78
C ASN A 44 15.14 -26.23 -14.10
N ILE A 45 14.31 -26.40 -13.08
CA ILE A 45 12.88 -26.60 -13.25
C ILE A 45 12.35 -25.27 -13.77
N LYS A 46 12.11 -25.20 -15.06
CA LYS A 46 11.34 -24.14 -15.67
C LYS A 46 9.94 -24.24 -15.06
N VAL A 47 9.66 -23.44 -14.05
CA VAL A 47 8.34 -23.36 -13.42
C VAL A 47 7.41 -22.78 -14.49
N THR A 48 6.66 -23.65 -15.13
CA THR A 48 5.54 -23.24 -15.99
C THR A 48 4.45 -22.68 -15.09
N SER A 49 3.76 -21.65 -15.54
CA SER A 49 2.79 -20.83 -14.81
C SER A 49 1.59 -21.57 -14.18
N ASP A 50 1.51 -22.88 -14.34
CA ASP A 50 0.31 -23.66 -14.00
C ASP A 50 0.32 -24.29 -12.59
N THR A 51 1.37 -24.07 -11.78
CA THR A 51 1.45 -24.67 -10.44
C THR A 51 2.03 -23.70 -9.42
N LEU A 52 1.23 -22.73 -9.00
CA LEU A 52 1.55 -21.92 -7.83
C LEU A 52 1.73 -22.84 -6.61
N ARG A 53 2.82 -22.65 -5.88
CA ARG A 53 3.12 -23.40 -4.66
C ARG A 53 2.96 -22.50 -3.45
N VAL A 54 2.04 -22.84 -2.56
CA VAL A 54 1.78 -22.09 -1.33
C VAL A 54 1.95 -23.03 -0.14
N LYS A 55 2.90 -22.71 0.73
CA LYS A 55 3.08 -23.41 1.99
C LYS A 55 2.01 -22.98 2.98
N LYS A 56 1.39 -23.93 3.68
CA LYS A 56 0.43 -23.65 4.74
C LYS A 56 0.97 -22.63 5.75
N VAL A 57 0.10 -21.77 6.25
CA VAL A 57 0.34 -20.89 7.39
C VAL A 57 -0.50 -21.37 8.57
N ASP A 58 0.17 -21.61 9.69
CA ASP A 58 -0.50 -22.02 10.94
C ASP A 58 -1.05 -20.79 11.68
N ASN A 59 -1.98 -21.04 12.61
CA ASN A 59 -2.58 -20.06 13.51
C ASN A 59 -3.39 -18.93 12.82
N ILE A 60 -3.83 -19.13 11.60
CA ILE A 60 -4.77 -18.20 10.97
C ILE A 60 -6.16 -18.40 11.60
N SER A 61 -6.66 -17.38 12.31
CA SER A 61 -8.01 -17.40 12.89
C SER A 61 -9.10 -17.38 11.81
N ASP A 62 -10.32 -17.82 12.13
CA ASP A 62 -11.43 -17.86 11.16
C ASP A 62 -11.82 -16.43 10.69
N ASP A 63 -11.64 -15.44 11.55
CA ASP A 63 -11.92 -14.02 11.31
C ASP A 63 -10.71 -13.24 10.79
N PHE A 64 -9.61 -13.92 10.43
CA PHE A 64 -8.41 -13.27 9.91
C PHE A 64 -8.71 -12.46 8.64
N ILE A 65 -8.22 -11.23 8.62
CA ILE A 65 -8.46 -10.30 7.52
C ILE A 65 -7.45 -10.53 6.40
N PHE A 66 -7.99 -10.89 5.24
CA PHE A 66 -7.31 -10.90 3.95
C PHE A 66 -7.79 -9.69 3.16
N GLY A 67 -7.10 -8.58 3.30
CA GLY A 67 -7.52 -7.30 2.75
C GLY A 67 -6.83 -6.95 1.43
N MET A 68 -7.46 -6.07 0.69
CA MET A 68 -6.95 -5.49 -0.55
C MET A 68 -7.25 -4.00 -0.58
N ASP A 69 -6.24 -3.15 -0.81
CA ASP A 69 -6.47 -1.77 -1.25
C ASP A 69 -6.79 -1.80 -2.75
N ALA A 70 -7.92 -1.21 -3.12
CA ALA A 70 -8.44 -1.22 -4.49
C ALA A 70 -9.10 0.12 -4.83
N SER A 71 -8.46 1.22 -4.43
CA SER A 71 -9.01 2.58 -4.52
C SER A 71 -9.05 3.11 -5.95
N CYS A 72 -8.11 2.69 -6.82
CA CYS A 72 -7.98 3.20 -8.20
C CYS A 72 -8.93 2.55 -9.20
N VAL A 73 -9.63 1.46 -8.86
CA VAL A 73 -10.46 0.68 -9.78
C VAL A 73 -11.43 1.52 -10.62
N PRO A 74 -12.25 2.43 -10.05
CA PRO A 74 -13.20 3.22 -10.86
C PRO A 74 -12.52 4.09 -11.92
N SER A 75 -11.34 4.62 -11.62
CA SER A 75 -10.53 5.40 -12.55
C SER A 75 -9.96 4.54 -13.69
N LEU A 76 -9.49 3.33 -13.37
CA LEU A 76 -8.98 2.38 -14.35
C LEU A 76 -10.09 1.90 -15.30
N GLU A 77 -11.26 1.58 -14.76
CA GLU A 77 -12.43 1.19 -15.55
C GLU A 77 -12.91 2.34 -16.47
N ALA A 78 -12.81 3.60 -16.01
CA ALA A 78 -13.09 4.77 -16.84
C ALA A 78 -12.11 4.92 -18.03
N CYS A 79 -10.92 4.33 -17.94
CA CYS A 79 -9.96 4.20 -19.02
C CYS A 79 -10.23 2.99 -19.94
N GLY A 80 -11.28 2.20 -19.67
CA GLY A 80 -11.62 1.01 -20.43
C GLY A 80 -10.91 -0.26 -19.97
N ILE A 81 -10.21 -0.24 -18.83
CA ILE A 81 -9.64 -1.44 -18.20
C ILE A 81 -10.75 -2.40 -17.82
N LYS A 82 -10.50 -3.68 -18.07
CA LYS A 82 -11.36 -4.79 -17.70
C LYS A 82 -10.56 -5.81 -16.93
N TYR A 83 -11.23 -6.53 -16.02
CA TYR A 83 -10.60 -7.57 -15.23
C TYR A 83 -11.15 -8.94 -15.61
N TYR A 84 -10.27 -9.93 -15.53
CA TYR A 84 -10.54 -11.30 -15.92
C TYR A 84 -10.10 -12.26 -14.80
N ASP A 85 -10.92 -13.27 -14.55
CA ASP A 85 -10.56 -14.35 -13.64
C ASP A 85 -9.44 -15.25 -14.21
N HIS A 86 -9.02 -16.25 -13.42
CA HIS A 86 -7.96 -17.19 -13.85
C HIS A 86 -8.33 -17.98 -15.12
N ASN A 87 -9.64 -18.12 -15.42
CA ASN A 87 -10.15 -18.80 -16.61
C ASN A 87 -10.36 -17.84 -17.79
N ASN A 88 -9.90 -16.58 -17.66
CA ASN A 88 -10.03 -15.54 -18.67
C ASN A 88 -11.49 -15.12 -18.95
N ASN A 89 -12.40 -15.25 -17.94
CA ASN A 89 -13.73 -14.70 -18.01
C ASN A 89 -13.73 -13.27 -17.48
N GLU A 90 -14.32 -12.31 -18.23
CA GLU A 90 -14.50 -10.94 -17.77
C GLU A 90 -15.47 -10.93 -16.57
N LYS A 91 -15.06 -10.31 -15.48
CA LYS A 91 -15.83 -10.20 -14.23
C LYS A 91 -15.57 -8.87 -13.53
N ASP A 92 -16.51 -8.48 -12.66
CA ASP A 92 -16.27 -7.45 -11.65
C ASP A 92 -15.06 -7.82 -10.81
N VAL A 93 -14.09 -6.88 -10.68
CA VAL A 93 -12.83 -7.15 -9.97
C VAL A 93 -13.06 -7.49 -8.49
N TYR A 94 -14.03 -6.84 -7.82
CA TYR A 94 -14.34 -7.14 -6.40
C TYR A 94 -14.90 -8.55 -6.24
N LYS A 95 -15.62 -9.04 -7.24
CA LYS A 95 -16.06 -10.44 -7.28
C LYS A 95 -14.89 -11.40 -7.44
N ILE A 96 -13.92 -11.07 -8.33
CA ILE A 96 -12.70 -11.88 -8.48
C ILE A 96 -11.93 -11.92 -7.17
N LEU A 97 -11.79 -10.79 -6.48
CA LEU A 97 -11.09 -10.69 -5.19
C LEU A 97 -11.78 -11.58 -4.13
N ALA A 98 -13.11 -11.48 -3.99
CA ALA A 98 -13.88 -12.27 -3.03
C ALA A 98 -13.79 -13.79 -3.34
N GLU A 99 -13.88 -14.19 -4.60
CA GLU A 99 -13.71 -15.59 -5.04
C GLU A 99 -12.32 -16.16 -4.74
N ASN A 100 -11.31 -15.28 -4.54
CA ASN A 100 -9.95 -15.67 -4.16
C ASN A 100 -9.66 -15.51 -2.66
N GLY A 101 -10.69 -15.27 -1.83
CA GLY A 101 -10.58 -15.26 -0.37
C GLY A 101 -10.32 -13.89 0.25
N VAL A 102 -10.30 -12.80 -0.53
CA VAL A 102 -10.28 -11.45 0.01
C VAL A 102 -11.60 -11.16 0.70
N ASN A 103 -11.56 -10.68 1.95
CA ASN A 103 -12.75 -10.44 2.79
C ASN A 103 -12.88 -8.99 3.26
N TYR A 104 -11.92 -8.14 2.92
CA TYR A 104 -11.93 -6.70 3.21
C TYR A 104 -11.37 -5.89 2.04
N ILE A 105 -11.96 -4.73 1.79
CA ILE A 105 -11.41 -3.73 0.88
C ILE A 105 -11.00 -2.50 1.69
N ARG A 106 -9.78 -2.04 1.50
CA ARG A 106 -9.32 -0.73 2.00
C ARG A 106 -9.50 0.29 0.90
N VAL A 107 -10.08 1.43 1.24
CA VAL A 107 -10.27 2.55 0.31
C VAL A 107 -9.79 3.85 0.94
N ARG A 108 -8.87 4.55 0.25
CA ARG A 108 -8.43 5.87 0.68
C ARG A 108 -9.46 6.93 0.30
N ILE A 109 -9.52 7.97 1.12
CA ILE A 109 -10.35 9.15 0.89
C ILE A 109 -9.52 10.40 1.08
N TRP A 110 -9.47 11.21 0.04
CA TRP A 110 -8.96 12.58 0.05
C TRP A 110 -10.12 13.58 0.18
N ASN A 111 -9.84 14.76 0.75
CA ASN A 111 -10.90 15.73 1.05
C ASN A 111 -11.47 16.36 -0.21
N ASP A 112 -10.60 16.91 -1.08
CA ASP A 112 -10.96 17.53 -2.36
C ASP A 112 -9.84 17.37 -3.38
N PRO A 113 -9.72 16.19 -4.04
CA PRO A 113 -8.61 15.88 -4.96
C PRO A 113 -8.82 16.50 -6.36
N PHE A 114 -9.26 17.73 -6.42
CA PHE A 114 -9.53 18.44 -7.68
C PHE A 114 -9.01 19.87 -7.64
N ASP A 115 -8.63 20.39 -8.82
CA ASP A 115 -8.35 21.81 -8.99
C ASP A 115 -9.67 22.63 -9.02
N LYS A 116 -9.54 23.96 -9.09
CA LYS A 116 -10.70 24.88 -9.14
C LYS A 116 -11.60 24.70 -10.38
N ASN A 117 -11.13 24.02 -11.42
CA ASN A 117 -11.87 23.74 -12.65
C ASN A 117 -12.48 22.31 -12.64
N GLY A 118 -12.28 21.55 -11.57
CA GLY A 118 -12.76 20.17 -11.44
C GLY A 118 -11.86 19.13 -12.09
N ASN A 119 -10.61 19.47 -12.43
CA ASN A 119 -9.65 18.51 -12.94
C ASN A 119 -9.05 17.71 -11.79
N GLY A 120 -9.05 16.36 -11.90
CA GLY A 120 -8.58 15.46 -10.87
C GLY A 120 -7.06 15.44 -10.71
N TYR A 121 -6.59 15.21 -9.49
CA TYR A 121 -5.17 15.17 -9.13
C TYR A 121 -4.44 13.88 -9.51
N GLY A 122 -5.16 12.82 -9.85
CA GLY A 122 -4.60 11.51 -10.13
C GLY A 122 -4.77 10.53 -8.97
N GLY A 123 -4.05 9.42 -9.00
CA GLY A 123 -4.12 8.39 -7.96
C GLY A 123 -5.53 7.84 -7.72
N GLY A 124 -6.37 7.80 -8.77
CA GLY A 124 -7.76 7.39 -8.70
C GLY A 124 -8.75 8.50 -8.35
N ASN A 125 -8.31 9.76 -8.16
CA ASN A 125 -9.17 10.88 -7.72
C ASN A 125 -10.06 10.49 -6.53
N CYS A 126 -9.44 9.94 -5.50
CA CYS A 126 -10.09 9.19 -4.43
C CYS A 126 -10.84 10.09 -3.44
N ASP A 127 -11.98 10.65 -3.85
CA ASP A 127 -12.92 11.36 -3.00
C ASP A 127 -13.97 10.44 -2.36
N ILE A 128 -14.91 11.01 -1.64
CA ILE A 128 -16.01 10.26 -1.01
C ILE A 128 -16.92 9.55 -2.03
N GLU A 129 -17.13 10.13 -3.19
CA GLU A 129 -17.97 9.53 -4.25
C GLU A 129 -17.28 8.31 -4.86
N ASN A 130 -15.94 8.34 -5.02
CA ASN A 130 -15.15 7.19 -5.38
C ASN A 130 -15.26 6.08 -4.31
N ALA A 131 -15.14 6.43 -3.03
CA ALA A 131 -15.25 5.48 -1.93
C ALA A 131 -16.65 4.82 -1.86
N ILE A 132 -17.73 5.55 -2.18
CA ILE A 132 -19.07 4.99 -2.27
C ILE A 132 -19.18 3.95 -3.40
N LYS A 133 -18.59 4.23 -4.57
CA LYS A 133 -18.58 3.27 -5.70
C LYS A 133 -17.85 1.98 -5.33
N VAL A 134 -16.67 2.10 -4.74
CA VAL A 134 -15.86 0.98 -4.26
C VAL A 134 -16.60 0.20 -3.17
N GLY A 135 -17.07 0.89 -2.14
CA GLY A 135 -17.71 0.28 -0.96
C GLY A 135 -18.98 -0.50 -1.29
N LYS A 136 -19.83 0.04 -2.17
CA LYS A 136 -21.02 -0.69 -2.63
C LYS A 136 -20.67 -2.02 -3.28
N ARG A 137 -19.67 -2.04 -4.16
CA ARG A 137 -19.23 -3.26 -4.85
C ARG A 137 -18.58 -4.26 -3.89
N ALA A 138 -17.76 -3.77 -2.95
CA ALA A 138 -17.18 -4.60 -1.89
C ALA A 138 -18.27 -5.27 -1.06
N THR A 139 -19.24 -4.50 -0.54
CA THR A 139 -20.35 -4.99 0.29
C THR A 139 -21.23 -5.97 -0.48
N GLN A 140 -21.52 -5.71 -1.75
CA GLN A 140 -22.29 -6.63 -2.61
C GLN A 140 -21.62 -8.01 -2.80
N ASN A 141 -20.29 -8.06 -2.65
CA ASN A 141 -19.51 -9.29 -2.73
C ASN A 141 -19.12 -9.83 -1.33
N GLY A 142 -19.80 -9.40 -0.26
CA GLY A 142 -19.64 -9.91 1.10
C GLY A 142 -18.34 -9.44 1.81
N MET A 143 -17.67 -8.42 1.27
CA MET A 143 -16.47 -7.85 1.87
C MET A 143 -16.82 -6.61 2.70
N LYS A 144 -16.14 -6.45 3.83
CA LYS A 144 -16.21 -5.23 4.64
C LYS A 144 -15.27 -4.16 4.11
N LEU A 145 -15.49 -2.91 4.55
CA LEU A 145 -14.64 -1.79 4.18
C LEU A 145 -13.77 -1.33 5.34
N LEU A 146 -12.48 -1.09 5.07
CA LEU A 146 -11.61 -0.22 5.85
C LEU A 146 -11.55 1.13 5.14
N VAL A 147 -12.13 2.16 5.76
CA VAL A 147 -12.15 3.53 5.24
C VAL A 147 -10.89 4.24 5.69
N ASN A 148 -10.01 4.64 4.77
CA ASN A 148 -8.74 5.28 5.06
C ASN A 148 -8.79 6.79 4.77
N PHE A 149 -8.92 7.61 5.80
CA PHE A 149 -8.84 9.07 5.68
C PHE A 149 -7.40 9.54 5.66
N HIS A 150 -6.98 10.20 4.58
CA HIS A 150 -5.66 10.85 4.53
C HIS A 150 -5.64 12.21 5.22
N TYR A 151 -6.80 12.89 5.35
CA TYR A 151 -6.92 14.28 5.79
C TYR A 151 -6.00 15.23 5.02
N SER A 152 -6.00 15.05 3.72
CA SER A 152 -5.22 15.72 2.70
C SER A 152 -6.06 15.77 1.43
N ASP A 153 -5.69 16.56 0.45
CA ASP A 153 -6.32 16.56 -0.88
C ASP A 153 -5.61 15.65 -1.88
N PHE A 154 -4.47 15.09 -1.48
CA PHE A 154 -3.71 14.15 -2.28
C PHE A 154 -2.94 13.17 -1.38
N TRP A 155 -1.87 12.53 -1.87
CA TRP A 155 -1.10 11.56 -1.09
C TRP A 155 -0.67 12.12 0.27
N ALA A 156 -0.89 11.35 1.31
CA ALA A 156 -0.31 11.56 2.63
C ALA A 156 0.58 10.36 2.98
N ASP A 157 1.83 10.62 3.35
CA ASP A 157 2.86 9.66 3.71
C ASP A 157 3.73 10.22 4.86
N PRO A 158 4.75 9.50 5.36
CA PRO A 158 5.57 9.98 6.49
C PRO A 158 6.26 11.34 6.28
N GLN A 159 6.43 11.78 5.05
CA GLN A 159 7.07 13.05 4.70
C GLN A 159 6.06 14.10 4.22
N LYS A 160 4.90 13.68 3.72
CA LYS A 160 3.85 14.53 3.14
C LYS A 160 2.56 14.41 3.94
N GLN A 161 2.28 15.40 4.76
CA GLN A 161 1.07 15.48 5.58
C GLN A 161 0.45 16.88 5.47
N ALA A 162 0.35 17.38 4.23
CA ALA A 162 -0.26 18.68 3.97
C ALA A 162 -1.75 18.66 4.35
N PRO A 163 -2.26 19.70 5.05
CA PRO A 163 -3.68 19.78 5.30
C PRO A 163 -4.44 20.03 3.98
N PRO A 164 -5.71 19.62 3.88
CA PRO A 164 -6.57 20.02 2.75
C PRO A 164 -6.48 21.53 2.45
N LYS A 165 -6.63 21.91 1.19
CA LYS A 165 -6.67 23.33 0.76
C LYS A 165 -7.59 24.17 1.63
N ALA A 166 -8.78 23.61 1.91
CA ALA A 166 -9.80 24.27 2.72
C ALA A 166 -9.41 24.45 4.21
N TRP A 167 -8.38 23.75 4.71
CA TRP A 167 -7.95 23.79 6.11
C TRP A 167 -6.61 24.52 6.30
N GLN A 168 -6.03 25.04 5.23
CA GLN A 168 -4.80 25.83 5.30
C GLN A 168 -5.01 27.10 6.14
N GLY A 169 -4.07 27.39 7.03
CA GLY A 169 -4.13 28.56 7.92
C GLY A 169 -5.07 28.42 9.14
N MET A 170 -5.82 27.34 9.27
CA MET A 170 -6.65 27.06 10.45
C MET A 170 -5.81 26.85 11.70
N SER A 171 -6.33 27.30 12.84
CA SER A 171 -5.83 26.93 14.17
C SER A 171 -6.02 25.42 14.42
N ILE A 172 -5.39 24.89 15.48
CA ILE A 172 -5.56 23.48 15.82
C ILE A 172 -7.00 23.13 16.17
N ASP A 173 -7.71 24.00 16.88
CA ASP A 173 -9.11 23.77 17.26
C ASP A 173 -10.00 23.74 16.00
N GLU A 174 -9.82 24.66 15.07
CA GLU A 174 -10.54 24.67 13.79
C GLU A 174 -10.22 23.40 12.95
N LYS A 175 -8.96 22.94 12.93
CA LYS A 175 -8.61 21.69 12.27
C LYS A 175 -9.26 20.47 12.92
N CYS A 176 -9.31 20.41 14.26
CA CYS A 176 -10.00 19.33 14.98
C CYS A 176 -11.49 19.30 14.63
N ASP A 177 -12.14 20.46 14.61
CA ASP A 177 -13.55 20.56 14.18
C ASP A 177 -13.74 20.14 12.72
N ALA A 178 -12.83 20.51 11.83
CA ALA A 178 -12.85 20.13 10.43
C ALA A 178 -12.66 18.60 10.25
N VAL A 179 -11.70 17.99 10.94
CA VAL A 179 -11.49 16.52 10.95
C VAL A 179 -12.75 15.82 11.44
N TYR A 180 -13.29 16.23 12.59
CA TYR A 180 -14.51 15.65 13.14
C TYR A 180 -15.68 15.74 12.16
N LYS A 181 -15.96 16.93 11.64
CA LYS A 181 -17.06 17.16 10.71
C LYS A 181 -16.92 16.37 9.41
N TYR A 182 -15.75 16.42 8.81
CA TYR A 182 -15.46 15.71 7.55
C TYR A 182 -15.59 14.19 7.71
N THR A 183 -15.00 13.63 8.78
CA THR A 183 -15.11 12.20 9.09
C THR A 183 -16.56 11.79 9.30
N LYS A 184 -17.29 12.55 10.12
CA LYS A 184 -18.71 12.30 10.41
C LYS A 184 -19.58 12.32 9.16
N GLU A 185 -19.47 13.36 8.33
CA GLU A 185 -20.25 13.51 7.10
C GLU A 185 -19.92 12.41 6.08
N SER A 186 -18.66 12.07 5.93
CA SER A 186 -18.20 11.01 5.01
C SER A 186 -18.70 9.63 5.45
N LEU A 187 -18.54 9.29 6.73
CA LEU A 187 -19.02 8.01 7.27
C LEU A 187 -20.54 7.91 7.19
N LYS A 188 -21.25 9.02 7.44
CA LYS A 188 -22.71 9.04 7.26
C LYS A 188 -23.10 8.74 5.81
N LYS A 189 -22.46 9.35 4.82
CA LYS A 189 -22.73 9.08 3.40
C LYS A 189 -22.49 7.61 3.04
N LEU A 190 -21.39 7.01 3.55
CA LEU A 190 -21.08 5.59 3.32
C LEU A 190 -22.13 4.67 3.98
N ALA A 191 -22.51 4.96 5.23
CA ALA A 191 -23.53 4.20 5.96
C ALA A 191 -24.91 4.32 5.29
N ASP A 192 -25.33 5.54 4.91
CA ASP A 192 -26.58 5.78 4.18
C ASP A 192 -26.62 5.06 2.81
N ALA A 193 -25.44 4.81 2.22
CA ALA A 193 -25.31 4.02 0.99
C ALA A 193 -25.36 2.50 1.21
N GLY A 194 -25.52 2.04 2.47
CA GLY A 194 -25.62 0.63 2.84
C GLY A 194 -24.29 -0.13 2.80
N ILE A 195 -23.18 0.57 3.00
CA ILE A 195 -21.83 0.00 2.97
C ILE A 195 -21.49 -0.61 4.32
N ASP A 196 -20.94 -1.84 4.34
CA ASP A 196 -20.49 -2.55 5.53
C ASP A 196 -19.11 -2.04 5.96
N ILE A 197 -19.10 -1.07 6.88
CA ILE A 197 -17.87 -0.44 7.38
C ILE A 197 -17.38 -1.22 8.60
N GLY A 198 -16.30 -1.97 8.44
CA GLY A 198 -15.71 -2.72 9.54
C GLY A 198 -14.59 -1.98 10.28
N MET A 199 -13.89 -1.08 9.60
CA MET A 199 -12.79 -0.28 10.20
C MET A 199 -12.73 1.13 9.61
N VAL A 200 -12.25 2.07 10.41
CA VAL A 200 -11.97 3.46 9.99
C VAL A 200 -10.54 3.83 10.40
N GLN A 201 -9.72 4.12 9.41
CA GLN A 201 -8.34 4.56 9.59
C GLN A 201 -8.29 6.09 9.65
N VAL A 202 -7.86 6.62 10.80
CA VAL A 202 -7.77 8.05 11.09
C VAL A 202 -6.34 8.53 10.84
N GLY A 203 -6.09 9.03 9.63
CA GLY A 203 -4.78 9.40 9.12
C GLY A 203 -4.04 8.24 8.44
N ASN A 204 -3.12 8.55 7.53
CA ASN A 204 -2.28 7.61 6.81
C ASN A 204 -0.81 7.84 7.10
N GLU A 205 -0.09 6.81 7.57
CA GLU A 205 1.35 6.81 7.87
C GLU A 205 1.82 8.05 8.64
N THR A 206 1.12 8.39 9.69
CA THR A 206 1.24 9.68 10.38
C THR A 206 2.54 9.89 11.14
N ASN A 207 3.32 8.90 11.40
CA ASN A 207 4.72 8.90 11.92
C ASN A 207 5.18 10.13 12.77
N GLY A 208 4.27 10.77 13.52
CA GLY A 208 4.53 12.02 14.25
C GLY A 208 4.32 13.28 13.40
N PHE A 209 3.55 13.18 12.31
CA PHE A 209 3.17 14.29 11.44
C PHE A 209 1.75 14.04 10.90
N MET A 210 0.82 15.01 11.02
CA MET A 210 -0.56 14.89 10.54
C MET A 210 -1.16 16.27 10.28
N CYS A 211 -1.81 16.50 9.15
CA CYS A 211 -2.45 17.77 8.78
C CYS A 211 -1.55 19.01 8.97
N GLY A 212 -0.25 18.90 8.66
CA GLY A 212 0.72 19.97 8.86
C GLY A 212 1.23 20.12 10.30
N GLU A 213 0.73 19.38 11.28
CA GLU A 213 1.12 19.43 12.69
C GLU A 213 2.16 18.36 13.02
N LYS A 214 3.22 18.75 13.79
CA LYS A 214 4.32 17.87 14.23
C LYS A 214 4.40 17.73 15.75
N ASP A 215 3.55 18.42 16.49
CA ASP A 215 3.43 18.33 17.95
C ASP A 215 2.46 17.22 18.32
N TRP A 216 2.89 16.30 19.21
CA TRP A 216 2.07 15.14 19.57
C TRP A 216 0.78 15.49 20.30
N ALA A 217 0.71 16.60 21.03
CA ALA A 217 -0.54 17.03 21.63
C ALA A 217 -1.56 17.42 20.55
N LYS A 218 -1.12 18.11 19.51
CA LYS A 218 -1.96 18.52 18.39
C LYS A 218 -2.35 17.31 17.52
N ILE A 219 -1.39 16.43 17.18
CA ILE A 219 -1.66 15.20 16.44
C ILE A 219 -2.68 14.34 17.14
N SER A 220 -2.49 14.13 18.45
CA SER A 220 -3.43 13.36 19.29
C SER A 220 -4.82 14.00 19.35
N ALA A 221 -4.92 15.32 19.36
CA ALA A 221 -6.20 16.02 19.30
C ALA A 221 -6.91 15.78 17.96
N LEU A 222 -6.19 15.84 16.82
CA LEU A 222 -6.72 15.52 15.49
C LEU A 222 -7.19 14.05 15.40
N MET A 223 -6.37 13.10 15.87
CA MET A 223 -6.73 11.68 15.91
C MET A 223 -7.97 11.43 16.79
N SER A 224 -8.05 12.08 17.94
CA SER A 224 -9.21 11.99 18.84
C SER A 224 -10.48 12.56 18.20
N ALA A 225 -10.37 13.61 17.39
CA ALA A 225 -11.50 14.17 16.66
C ALA A 225 -12.06 13.19 15.62
N GLY A 226 -11.18 12.53 14.83
CA GLY A 226 -11.57 11.50 13.86
C GLY A 226 -12.15 10.26 14.55
N SER A 227 -11.52 9.80 15.65
CA SER A 227 -12.01 8.68 16.47
C SER A 227 -13.41 8.96 17.01
N LYS A 228 -13.63 10.14 17.61
CA LYS A 228 -14.94 10.55 18.12
C LYS A 228 -16.02 10.50 17.04
N ALA A 229 -15.75 11.00 15.86
CA ALA A 229 -16.69 10.97 14.74
C ALA A 229 -17.01 9.52 14.32
N THR A 230 -15.99 8.65 14.32
CA THR A 230 -16.14 7.22 14.00
C THR A 230 -17.03 6.52 15.02
N ARG A 231 -16.78 6.70 16.33
CA ARG A 231 -17.60 6.10 17.41
C ARG A 231 -19.06 6.56 17.35
N GLU A 232 -19.29 7.80 16.91
CA GLU A 232 -20.66 8.34 16.83
C GLU A 232 -21.45 7.75 15.65
N ILE A 233 -20.82 7.56 14.48
CA ILE A 233 -21.53 7.16 13.25
C ILE A 233 -21.45 5.64 13.02
N CYS A 234 -20.31 5.02 13.33
CA CYS A 234 -20.04 3.61 13.13
C CYS A 234 -19.52 2.97 14.44
N PRO A 235 -20.37 2.85 15.49
CA PRO A 235 -19.93 2.41 16.82
C PRO A 235 -19.31 1.00 16.84
N GLU A 236 -19.68 0.14 15.88
CA GLU A 236 -19.16 -1.22 15.76
C GLU A 236 -17.84 -1.28 14.93
N ALA A 237 -17.49 -0.21 14.23
CA ALA A 237 -16.26 -0.19 13.43
C ALA A 237 -15.03 0.05 14.35
N LEU A 238 -13.95 -0.67 14.06
CA LEU A 238 -12.68 -0.46 14.76
C LEU A 238 -11.99 0.82 14.28
N VAL A 239 -11.50 1.63 15.23
CA VAL A 239 -10.67 2.81 14.93
C VAL A 239 -9.22 2.37 14.75
N VAL A 240 -8.64 2.70 13.61
CA VAL A 240 -7.27 2.32 13.21
C VAL A 240 -6.39 3.57 13.16
N LEU A 241 -5.21 3.50 13.75
CA LEU A 241 -4.14 4.49 13.58
C LEU A 241 -2.97 3.84 12.85
N HIS A 242 -2.46 4.50 11.81
CA HIS A 242 -1.53 3.91 10.86
C HIS A 242 -0.16 4.60 10.85
N PHE A 243 0.88 3.78 10.93
CA PHE A 243 2.28 4.17 10.97
C PHE A 243 3.11 3.30 10.03
N SER A 244 4.34 3.73 9.76
CA SER A 244 5.31 2.99 8.96
C SER A 244 6.70 3.01 9.58
N ASN A 245 7.68 2.35 8.94
CA ASN A 245 9.07 2.22 9.36
C ASN A 245 9.28 1.33 10.60
N PRO A 246 8.81 0.06 10.57
CA PRO A 246 9.05 -0.90 11.66
C PRO A 246 10.52 -1.29 11.81
N GLU A 247 11.39 -0.99 10.82
CA GLU A 247 12.84 -1.19 10.92
C GLU A 247 13.50 -0.27 11.96
N LEU A 248 12.85 0.80 12.37
CA LEU A 248 13.35 1.75 13.34
C LEU A 248 13.03 1.30 14.77
N VAL A 249 14.00 0.68 15.42
CA VAL A 249 13.86 0.07 16.77
C VAL A 249 13.20 1.01 17.78
N ASN A 250 12.18 0.51 18.47
CA ASN A 250 11.34 1.22 19.45
C ASN A 250 10.52 2.39 18.87
N ARG A 251 10.46 2.55 17.57
CA ARG A 251 9.70 3.65 16.95
C ARG A 251 8.20 3.49 17.26
N TYR A 252 7.64 2.30 17.09
CA TYR A 252 6.23 2.03 17.35
C TYR A 252 5.90 2.12 18.84
N ALA A 253 6.80 1.63 19.70
CA ALA A 253 6.65 1.82 21.15
C ALA A 253 6.61 3.31 21.56
N GLY A 254 7.39 4.17 20.86
CA GLY A 254 7.36 5.62 21.06
C GLY A 254 6.02 6.24 20.63
N TYR A 255 5.52 5.87 19.45
CA TYR A 255 4.21 6.35 18.99
C TYR A 255 3.08 5.92 19.90
N ALA A 256 3.05 4.64 20.28
CA ALA A 256 2.05 4.12 21.20
C ALA A 256 2.11 4.77 22.60
N TYR A 257 3.32 5.14 23.06
CA TYR A 257 3.51 5.90 24.30
C TYR A 257 2.83 7.28 24.22
N GLU A 258 3.06 8.04 23.13
CA GLU A 258 2.44 9.36 22.97
C GLU A 258 0.91 9.26 22.85
N LEU A 259 0.40 8.31 22.08
CA LEU A 259 -1.04 8.07 21.96
C LEU A 259 -1.68 7.76 23.31
N ASN A 260 -1.04 6.92 24.12
CA ASN A 260 -1.51 6.58 25.46
C ASN A 260 -1.42 7.77 26.43
N ARG A 261 -0.32 8.55 26.34
CA ARG A 261 -0.09 9.74 27.16
C ARG A 261 -1.18 10.80 26.98
N PHE A 262 -1.65 10.97 25.75
CA PHE A 262 -2.71 11.92 25.42
C PHE A 262 -4.11 11.29 25.41
N GLY A 263 -4.24 10.00 25.77
CA GLY A 263 -5.54 9.33 25.93
C GLY A 263 -6.31 9.18 24.63
N VAL A 264 -5.61 8.98 23.48
CA VAL A 264 -6.27 8.77 22.18
C VAL A 264 -7.04 7.45 22.21
N ASP A 265 -8.33 7.51 21.90
CA ASP A 265 -9.19 6.32 21.78
C ASP A 265 -9.00 5.68 20.39
N TYR A 266 -8.42 4.47 20.35
CA TYR A 266 -8.29 3.65 19.17
C TYR A 266 -8.21 2.17 19.52
N ASP A 267 -8.50 1.30 18.54
CA ASP A 267 -8.52 -0.16 18.74
C ASP A 267 -7.29 -0.83 18.13
N VAL A 268 -6.86 -0.36 16.95
CA VAL A 268 -5.90 -1.04 16.10
C VAL A 268 -4.71 -0.13 15.79
N PHE A 269 -3.52 -0.66 16.06
CA PHE A 269 -2.25 -0.07 15.61
C PHE A 269 -1.85 -0.72 14.28
N ALA A 270 -1.84 0.05 13.21
CA ALA A 270 -1.57 -0.43 11.87
C ALA A 270 -0.15 -0.10 11.41
N SER A 271 0.44 -1.00 10.63
CA SER A 271 1.78 -0.87 10.07
C SER A 271 1.77 -1.03 8.55
N SER A 272 2.52 -0.20 7.82
CA SER A 272 3.01 -0.57 6.49
C SER A 272 4.21 -1.50 6.62
N TYR A 273 4.31 -2.48 5.72
CA TYR A 273 5.49 -3.31 5.59
C TYR A 273 5.80 -3.61 4.12
N TYR A 274 6.93 -3.09 3.68
CA TYR A 274 7.48 -3.36 2.35
C TYR A 274 8.91 -3.90 2.53
N SER A 275 9.17 -5.12 2.11
CA SER A 275 10.45 -5.81 2.33
C SER A 275 11.66 -5.08 1.76
N PHE A 276 11.44 -4.14 0.86
CA PHE A 276 12.49 -3.32 0.24
C PHE A 276 13.04 -2.24 1.17
N TRP A 277 12.27 -1.79 2.17
CA TRP A 277 12.59 -0.61 3.00
C TRP A 277 12.43 -0.86 4.50
N HIS A 278 11.52 -1.74 4.90
CA HIS A 278 11.02 -1.83 6.28
C HIS A 278 11.67 -2.96 7.09
N GLY A 279 12.90 -3.36 6.71
CA GLY A 279 13.67 -4.35 7.44
C GLY A 279 13.13 -5.78 7.33
N THR A 280 13.36 -6.58 8.35
CA THR A 280 12.99 -8.00 8.38
C THR A 280 11.59 -8.24 8.94
N PHE A 281 11.03 -9.42 8.69
CA PHE A 281 9.79 -9.87 9.35
C PHE A 281 9.91 -9.89 10.88
N GLU A 282 11.10 -10.19 11.42
CA GLU A 282 11.35 -10.15 12.85
C GLU A 282 11.31 -8.73 13.43
N ASN A 283 11.80 -7.73 12.68
CA ASN A 283 11.65 -6.32 13.07
C ASN A 283 10.17 -5.94 13.15
N LEU A 284 9.40 -6.24 12.11
CA LEU A 284 7.96 -5.98 12.05
C LEU A 284 7.23 -6.61 13.23
N LYS A 285 7.48 -7.92 13.46
CA LYS A 285 6.88 -8.66 14.55
C LYS A 285 7.22 -8.03 15.91
N THR A 286 8.50 -7.82 16.15
CA THR A 286 9.00 -7.26 17.44
C THR A 286 8.39 -5.89 17.72
N GLU A 287 8.33 -5.00 16.74
CA GLU A 287 7.78 -3.65 16.93
C GLU A 287 6.27 -3.68 17.17
N LEU A 288 5.51 -4.51 16.47
CA LEU A 288 4.07 -4.66 16.72
C LEU A 288 3.77 -5.32 18.07
N GLU A 289 4.50 -6.37 18.45
CA GLU A 289 4.34 -7.04 19.76
C GLU A 289 4.60 -6.11 20.94
N LYS A 290 5.53 -5.13 20.84
CA LYS A 290 5.72 -4.10 21.84
C LYS A 290 4.46 -3.26 22.08
N VAL A 291 3.66 -3.04 21.04
CA VAL A 291 2.42 -2.27 21.12
C VAL A 291 1.28 -3.13 21.65
N THR A 292 1.07 -4.31 21.04
CA THR A 292 -0.06 -5.19 21.41
C THR A 292 0.04 -5.66 22.86
N SER A 293 1.23 -6.09 23.30
CA SER A 293 1.44 -6.60 24.66
C SER A 293 1.37 -5.51 25.73
N ARG A 294 1.92 -4.33 25.45
CA ARG A 294 2.01 -3.27 26.47
C ARG A 294 0.73 -2.47 26.63
N TYR A 295 0.01 -2.23 25.54
CA TYR A 295 -1.15 -1.34 25.52
C TYR A 295 -2.47 -2.08 25.26
N GLY A 296 -2.43 -3.42 25.08
CA GLY A 296 -3.62 -4.24 24.83
C GLY A 296 -4.33 -3.89 23.53
N LYS A 297 -3.61 -3.31 22.56
CA LYS A 297 -4.16 -2.95 21.25
C LYS A 297 -4.10 -4.14 20.30
N LYS A 298 -5.00 -4.14 19.32
CA LYS A 298 -4.89 -5.02 18.17
C LYS A 298 -3.84 -4.47 17.21
N ALA A 299 -3.24 -5.34 16.38
CA ALA A 299 -2.37 -4.93 15.28
C ALA A 299 -2.98 -5.30 13.94
N ILE A 300 -2.52 -4.66 12.86
CA ILE A 300 -2.79 -5.06 11.48
C ILE A 300 -1.66 -4.58 10.57
N ILE A 301 -1.34 -5.36 9.54
CA ILE A 301 -0.48 -4.89 8.46
C ILE A 301 -1.40 -4.23 7.42
N ALA A 302 -1.44 -2.89 7.43
CA ALA A 302 -2.37 -2.12 6.59
C ALA A 302 -1.87 -1.97 5.14
N GLU A 303 -0.57 -2.15 4.90
CA GLU A 303 0.01 -2.08 3.57
C GLU A 303 1.17 -3.06 3.41
N THR A 304 1.14 -3.80 2.33
CA THR A 304 2.27 -4.55 1.78
C THR A 304 2.05 -4.77 0.30
N SER A 305 3.12 -4.87 -0.47
CA SER A 305 3.07 -5.31 -1.87
C SER A 305 4.42 -5.89 -2.30
N TYR A 306 4.44 -6.59 -3.42
CA TYR A 306 5.69 -7.11 -3.99
C TYR A 306 5.60 -7.24 -5.51
N ALA A 307 6.70 -6.95 -6.22
CA ALA A 307 6.75 -6.99 -7.67
C ALA A 307 6.78 -8.44 -8.20
N TYR A 308 5.89 -8.76 -9.16
CA TYR A 308 5.95 -10.04 -9.88
C TYR A 308 6.86 -9.99 -11.10
N THR A 309 7.27 -8.81 -11.54
CA THR A 309 8.17 -8.56 -12.67
C THR A 309 8.94 -7.25 -12.46
N ALA A 310 10.05 -7.08 -13.16
CA ALA A 310 10.78 -5.81 -13.21
C ALA A 310 10.38 -4.96 -14.44
N GLU A 311 9.45 -5.43 -15.27
CA GLU A 311 8.98 -4.72 -16.46
C GLU A 311 8.09 -3.54 -16.06
N ASP A 312 8.23 -2.43 -16.78
CA ASP A 312 7.36 -1.27 -16.78
C ASP A 312 6.45 -1.36 -18.02
N THR A 313 5.15 -1.17 -17.83
CA THR A 313 4.16 -1.39 -18.91
C THR A 313 3.48 -0.12 -19.41
N ASP A 314 3.75 1.05 -18.80
CA ASP A 314 3.07 2.30 -19.16
C ASP A 314 3.99 3.52 -19.43
N PHE A 315 5.29 3.32 -19.51
CA PHE A 315 6.30 4.38 -19.69
C PHE A 315 6.45 5.33 -18.49
N HIS A 316 5.90 4.99 -17.32
CA HIS A 316 6.14 5.68 -16.06
C HIS A 316 6.92 4.76 -15.12
N ALA A 317 8.12 5.19 -14.75
CA ALA A 317 9.04 4.34 -14.00
C ALA A 317 8.41 3.78 -12.70
N ASN A 318 8.47 2.48 -12.57
CA ASN A 318 8.02 1.79 -11.36
C ASN A 318 8.89 2.13 -10.14
N THR A 319 8.27 2.26 -8.99
CA THR A 319 8.96 2.44 -7.69
C THR A 319 9.96 1.31 -7.45
N ILE A 320 9.58 0.07 -7.80
CA ILE A 320 10.44 -1.12 -7.78
C ILE A 320 10.63 -1.57 -9.23
N GLY A 321 11.71 -1.15 -9.85
CA GLY A 321 12.04 -1.46 -11.25
C GLY A 321 13.34 -2.25 -11.40
N SER A 322 13.85 -2.32 -12.62
CA SER A 322 15.07 -3.07 -13.01
C SER A 322 16.35 -2.63 -12.27
N GLY A 323 16.38 -1.40 -11.74
CA GLY A 323 17.48 -0.90 -10.92
C GLY A 323 17.40 -1.30 -9.45
N PHE A 324 16.30 -1.93 -9.03
CA PHE A 324 16.06 -2.42 -7.68
C PHE A 324 16.28 -3.93 -7.63
N GLY A 325 17.10 -4.42 -6.71
CA GLY A 325 17.27 -5.86 -6.49
C GLY A 325 16.01 -6.47 -5.87
N ALA A 326 15.68 -7.70 -6.26
CA ALA A 326 14.68 -8.48 -5.55
C ALA A 326 15.13 -8.71 -4.09
N SER A 327 14.20 -8.77 -3.14
CA SER A 327 14.50 -9.14 -1.76
C SER A 327 15.05 -10.57 -1.74
N GLU A 328 16.01 -10.83 -0.83
CA GLU A 328 16.65 -12.15 -0.73
C GLU A 328 15.61 -13.26 -0.54
N GLY A 329 15.69 -14.28 -1.38
CA GLY A 329 14.73 -15.41 -1.36
C GLY A 329 13.43 -15.19 -2.13
N TYR A 330 13.18 -13.99 -2.67
CA TYR A 330 11.93 -13.64 -3.35
C TYR A 330 12.21 -13.07 -4.75
N PRO A 331 12.49 -13.87 -5.77
CA PRO A 331 12.73 -13.38 -7.13
C PRO A 331 11.50 -12.64 -7.68
N PHE A 332 11.70 -11.65 -8.54
CA PHE A 332 10.61 -11.00 -9.28
C PHE A 332 9.93 -12.00 -10.22
N SER A 333 8.91 -12.64 -9.70
CA SER A 333 8.09 -13.64 -10.39
C SER A 333 6.76 -13.77 -9.66
N VAL A 334 5.76 -14.35 -10.32
CA VAL A 334 4.45 -14.65 -9.70
C VAL A 334 4.61 -15.53 -8.45
N GLN A 335 5.54 -16.51 -8.48
CA GLN A 335 5.85 -17.34 -7.30
C GLN A 335 6.55 -16.54 -6.20
N GLY A 336 7.50 -15.66 -6.56
CA GLY A 336 8.19 -14.81 -5.58
C GLY A 336 7.24 -13.81 -4.90
N GLN A 337 6.32 -13.21 -5.66
CA GLN A 337 5.25 -12.37 -5.13
C GLN A 337 4.34 -13.15 -4.18
N ALA A 338 3.94 -14.36 -4.55
CA ALA A 338 3.13 -15.25 -3.73
C ALA A 338 3.84 -15.65 -2.43
N ASN A 339 5.12 -15.98 -2.50
CA ASN A 339 5.93 -16.35 -1.32
C ASN A 339 6.05 -15.15 -0.36
N MET A 340 6.33 -13.95 -0.88
CA MET A 340 6.41 -12.73 -0.07
C MET A 340 5.08 -12.46 0.65
N LEU A 341 3.96 -12.45 -0.08
CA LEU A 341 2.65 -12.24 0.52
C LEU A 341 2.31 -13.32 1.56
N ARG A 342 2.60 -14.58 1.27
CA ARG A 342 2.42 -15.68 2.20
C ARG A 342 3.21 -15.48 3.48
N ASP A 343 4.46 -15.01 3.40
CA ASP A 343 5.34 -14.85 4.57
C ASP A 343 4.98 -13.61 5.39
N VAL A 344 4.46 -12.55 4.76
CA VAL A 344 3.81 -11.43 5.47
C VAL A 344 2.57 -11.90 6.24
N ILE A 345 1.71 -12.74 5.61
CA ILE A 345 0.55 -13.33 6.29
C ILE A 345 1.00 -14.22 7.47
N ALA A 346 2.03 -15.03 7.28
CA ALA A 346 2.58 -15.88 8.36
C ALA A 346 3.12 -15.06 9.53
N THR A 347 3.79 -13.94 9.23
CA THR A 347 4.27 -13.01 10.24
C THR A 347 3.11 -12.42 11.02
N ALA A 348 2.09 -11.89 10.33
CA ALA A 348 0.89 -11.34 10.97
C ALA A 348 0.18 -12.40 11.84
N ALA A 349 0.00 -13.63 11.34
CA ALA A 349 -0.63 -14.72 12.09
C ALA A 349 0.18 -15.17 13.31
N SER A 350 1.47 -14.86 13.37
CA SER A 350 2.35 -15.16 14.50
C SER A 350 2.34 -14.09 15.60
N ILE A 351 1.72 -12.94 15.35
CA ILE A 351 1.64 -11.82 16.31
C ILE A 351 0.32 -11.92 17.06
N GLU A 352 0.39 -11.97 18.39
CA GLU A 352 -0.81 -12.00 19.22
C GLU A 352 -1.67 -10.74 19.00
N ASN A 353 -2.98 -10.94 18.81
CA ASN A 353 -3.95 -9.90 18.50
C ASN A 353 -3.73 -9.16 17.17
N CYS A 354 -2.99 -9.73 16.22
CA CYS A 354 -2.93 -9.21 14.85
C CYS A 354 -4.15 -9.70 14.06
N LEU A 355 -4.86 -8.74 13.47
CA LEU A 355 -6.12 -9.00 12.77
C LEU A 355 -5.94 -9.54 11.35
N GLY A 356 -4.81 -9.22 10.69
CA GLY A 356 -4.59 -9.63 9.31
C GLY A 356 -3.67 -8.70 8.52
N VAL A 357 -3.82 -8.77 7.20
CA VAL A 357 -2.96 -8.09 6.22
C VAL A 357 -3.81 -7.47 5.12
N PHE A 358 -3.44 -6.26 4.68
CA PHE A 358 -3.93 -5.64 3.45
C PHE A 358 -2.82 -5.60 2.40
N TYR A 359 -3.11 -6.09 1.20
CA TYR A 359 -2.25 -5.90 0.04
C TYR A 359 -2.57 -4.54 -0.60
N TRP A 360 -1.54 -3.68 -0.73
CA TRP A 360 -1.73 -2.33 -1.22
C TRP A 360 -1.84 -2.30 -2.74
N GLU A 361 -2.95 -1.71 -3.23
CA GLU A 361 -3.26 -1.47 -4.65
C GLU A 361 -3.02 -2.69 -5.58
N GLY A 362 -3.41 -3.87 -5.11
CA GLY A 362 -3.24 -5.12 -5.86
C GLY A 362 -4.02 -5.17 -7.18
N THR A 363 -4.90 -4.20 -7.41
CA THR A 363 -5.68 -4.05 -8.65
C THR A 363 -5.16 -2.95 -9.58
N TRP A 364 -4.14 -2.18 -9.17
CA TRP A 364 -3.65 -1.05 -9.94
C TRP A 364 -2.68 -1.50 -11.02
N ILE A 365 -3.22 -1.76 -12.20
CA ILE A 365 -2.47 -2.05 -13.42
C ILE A 365 -2.34 -0.78 -14.26
N ALA A 366 -1.39 -0.77 -15.18
CA ALA A 366 -1.20 0.33 -16.10
C ALA A 366 -2.44 0.54 -16.99
N ALA A 367 -2.94 1.78 -17.05
CA ALA A 367 -3.95 2.18 -18.02
C ALA A 367 -3.26 2.90 -19.17
N GLY A 368 -3.51 2.45 -20.40
CA GLY A 368 -3.01 3.20 -21.53
C GLY A 368 -2.87 2.44 -22.83
N GLY A 369 -2.52 3.21 -23.84
CA GLY A 369 -2.27 2.78 -25.20
C GLY A 369 -0.81 2.39 -25.45
N LYS A 370 -0.38 2.58 -26.69
CA LYS A 370 0.94 2.16 -27.16
C LYS A 370 2.02 3.22 -26.97
N THR A 371 1.65 4.44 -26.61
CA THR A 371 2.56 5.58 -26.52
C THR A 371 2.34 6.35 -25.22
N GLN A 372 3.39 7.01 -24.73
CA GLN A 372 3.30 7.88 -23.58
C GLN A 372 2.25 9.01 -23.76
N ALA A 373 2.11 9.52 -24.98
CA ALA A 373 1.14 10.59 -25.26
C ALA A 373 -0.30 10.12 -25.07
N GLU A 374 -0.65 8.90 -25.56
CA GLU A 374 -1.96 8.30 -25.35
C GLU A 374 -2.23 8.03 -23.88
N ASN A 375 -1.26 7.48 -23.16
CA ASN A 375 -1.35 7.21 -21.73
C ASN A 375 -1.55 8.51 -20.96
N ARG A 376 -0.84 9.58 -21.31
CA ARG A 376 -0.95 10.90 -20.69
C ARG A 376 -2.38 11.43 -20.70
N GLU A 377 -3.11 11.31 -21.81
CA GLU A 377 -4.50 11.74 -21.90
C GLU A 377 -5.38 11.03 -20.84
N LEU A 378 -5.12 9.74 -20.59
CA LEU A 378 -5.84 8.97 -19.61
C LEU A 378 -5.50 9.41 -18.17
N TRP A 379 -4.21 9.67 -17.86
CA TRP A 379 -3.80 10.15 -16.54
C TRP A 379 -4.43 11.49 -16.21
N GLU A 380 -4.40 12.43 -17.16
CA GLU A 380 -4.97 13.76 -17.00
C GLU A 380 -6.50 13.73 -16.88
N LYS A 381 -7.17 12.93 -17.71
CA LYS A 381 -8.62 12.92 -17.80
C LYS A 381 -9.28 12.09 -16.70
N HIS A 382 -8.73 10.94 -16.37
CA HIS A 382 -9.38 9.96 -15.49
C HIS A 382 -8.65 9.76 -14.15
N GLY A 383 -7.45 10.34 -14.00
CA GLY A 383 -6.65 10.17 -12.80
C GLY A 383 -6.12 8.74 -12.61
N SER A 384 -5.95 7.97 -13.69
CA SER A 384 -5.54 6.56 -13.65
C SER A 384 -4.06 6.34 -13.31
N GLY A 385 -3.23 7.39 -13.40
CA GLY A 385 -1.82 7.36 -13.03
C GLY A 385 -1.56 7.84 -11.61
N TRP A 386 -0.29 7.91 -11.22
CA TRP A 386 0.15 8.36 -9.89
C TRP A 386 -0.29 9.80 -9.61
N ALA A 387 -0.05 10.70 -10.55
CA ALA A 387 -0.39 12.12 -10.45
C ALA A 387 -0.73 12.70 -11.82
N SER A 388 -1.69 13.60 -11.90
CA SER A 388 -1.93 14.47 -13.06
C SER A 388 -1.13 15.77 -12.94
N SER A 389 -1.04 16.55 -14.01
CA SER A 389 -0.41 17.88 -13.96
C SER A 389 -1.17 18.90 -13.09
N PHE A 390 -2.46 18.66 -12.88
CA PHE A 390 -3.34 19.55 -12.12
C PHE A 390 -3.04 19.58 -10.62
N VAL A 391 -2.38 18.55 -10.08
CA VAL A 391 -2.00 18.51 -8.66
C VAL A 391 -0.88 19.49 -8.30
N ALA A 392 -0.17 20.05 -9.30
CA ALA A 392 1.02 20.89 -9.07
C ALA A 392 0.76 22.15 -8.22
N GLU A 393 -0.48 22.64 -8.15
CA GLU A 393 -0.84 23.77 -7.26
C GLU A 393 -0.89 23.36 -5.78
N TYR A 394 -1.19 22.10 -5.48
CA TYR A 394 -1.29 21.54 -4.14
C TYR A 394 -0.01 20.77 -3.74
N ASP A 395 0.50 19.95 -4.64
CA ASP A 395 1.74 19.17 -4.50
C ASP A 395 2.63 19.37 -5.73
N PRO A 396 3.49 20.40 -5.72
CA PRO A 396 4.37 20.67 -6.87
C PRO A 396 5.44 19.62 -7.09
N GLU A 397 5.76 18.78 -6.09
CA GLU A 397 6.69 17.68 -6.25
C GLU A 397 6.07 16.57 -7.09
N ASP A 398 4.89 16.08 -6.73
CA ASP A 398 4.21 15.02 -7.47
C ASP A 398 3.71 15.53 -8.83
N GLY A 399 3.17 16.75 -8.90
CA GLY A 399 2.75 17.36 -10.15
C GLY A 399 3.87 17.69 -11.12
N GLY A 400 5.10 17.90 -10.61
CA GLY A 400 6.27 18.22 -11.42
C GLY A 400 7.19 17.04 -11.68
N LYS A 401 7.56 16.30 -10.64
CA LYS A 401 8.58 15.26 -10.69
C LYS A 401 8.02 13.86 -10.88
N TRP A 402 6.93 13.56 -10.19
CA TRP A 402 6.31 12.23 -10.16
C TRP A 402 5.01 12.14 -10.93
N TYR A 403 4.68 13.19 -11.66
CA TYR A 403 3.55 13.23 -12.54
C TYR A 403 3.63 12.12 -13.60
N GLY A 404 2.54 11.41 -13.82
CA GLY A 404 2.50 10.36 -14.84
C GLY A 404 1.67 9.15 -14.46
N GLY A 405 2.04 8.01 -15.00
CA GLY A 405 1.31 6.75 -14.94
C GLY A 405 1.40 6.01 -13.62
N CYS A 406 1.18 4.70 -13.69
CA CYS A 406 1.19 3.84 -12.51
C CYS A 406 2.62 3.51 -12.09
N ALA A 407 3.03 3.99 -10.91
CA ALA A 407 4.38 3.71 -10.37
C ALA A 407 4.50 2.30 -9.74
N VAL A 408 3.44 1.47 -9.80
CA VAL A 408 3.36 0.18 -9.09
C VAL A 408 2.65 -0.91 -9.88
N ASP A 409 2.49 -0.75 -11.19
CA ASP A 409 1.78 -1.68 -12.06
C ASP A 409 2.36 -3.11 -12.01
N ASN A 410 3.66 -3.23 -11.80
CA ASN A 410 4.36 -4.50 -11.64
C ASN A 410 4.18 -5.16 -10.26
N GLN A 411 3.49 -4.51 -9.33
CA GLN A 411 3.16 -5.03 -8.00
C GLN A 411 1.69 -5.50 -7.91
N ALA A 412 0.89 -5.27 -8.95
CA ALA A 412 -0.48 -5.73 -8.99
C ALA A 412 -0.59 -7.28 -8.91
N LEU A 413 -1.76 -7.78 -8.52
CA LEU A 413 -2.11 -9.20 -8.54
C LEU A 413 -2.91 -9.57 -9.81
N PHE A 414 -2.82 -8.70 -10.80
CA PHE A 414 -3.33 -8.86 -12.16
C PHE A 414 -2.22 -8.50 -13.15
N ASP A 415 -2.20 -9.17 -14.29
CA ASP A 415 -1.27 -8.83 -15.36
C ASP A 415 -1.68 -7.53 -16.07
N LYS A 416 -0.84 -7.04 -16.97
CA LYS A 416 -1.10 -5.83 -17.76
C LYS A 416 -2.37 -5.85 -18.61
N ASN A 417 -2.97 -7.01 -18.81
CA ASN A 417 -4.22 -7.19 -19.55
C ASN A 417 -5.43 -7.34 -18.63
N GLY A 418 -5.23 -7.20 -17.31
CA GLY A 418 -6.27 -7.33 -16.30
C GLY A 418 -6.61 -8.78 -15.93
N LYS A 419 -5.83 -9.78 -16.35
CA LYS A 419 -6.03 -11.17 -15.95
C LYS A 419 -5.43 -11.42 -14.58
N ALA A 420 -6.19 -12.05 -13.68
CA ALA A 420 -5.73 -12.44 -12.35
C ALA A 420 -4.47 -13.32 -12.44
N LEU A 421 -3.42 -12.91 -11.72
CA LEU A 421 -2.19 -13.69 -11.55
C LEU A 421 -2.43 -14.83 -10.57
N GLU A 422 -1.72 -15.95 -10.75
CA GLU A 422 -1.81 -17.08 -9.83
C GLU A 422 -1.49 -16.69 -8.37
N SER A 423 -0.65 -15.68 -8.14
CA SER A 423 -0.33 -15.13 -6.81
C SER A 423 -1.55 -14.60 -6.04
N LEU A 424 -2.63 -14.20 -6.71
CA LEU A 424 -3.88 -13.81 -6.06
C LEU A 424 -4.50 -14.97 -5.26
N LYS A 425 -4.27 -16.21 -5.66
CA LYS A 425 -4.78 -17.41 -4.97
C LYS A 425 -4.19 -17.61 -3.57
N VAL A 426 -3.13 -16.89 -3.21
CA VAL A 426 -2.49 -17.01 -1.90
C VAL A 426 -3.50 -16.83 -0.77
N PHE A 427 -4.40 -15.86 -0.85
CA PHE A 427 -5.40 -15.61 0.18
C PHE A 427 -6.33 -16.82 0.45
N ALA A 428 -6.70 -17.57 -0.59
CA ALA A 428 -7.52 -18.78 -0.43
C ALA A 428 -6.65 -19.98 0.02
N LEU A 429 -5.40 -20.07 -0.42
CA LEU A 429 -4.57 -21.27 -0.25
C LEU A 429 -3.80 -21.31 1.08
N VAL A 430 -3.53 -20.17 1.72
CA VAL A 430 -2.62 -20.13 2.89
C VAL A 430 -3.13 -20.94 4.09
N ARG A 431 -4.42 -21.18 4.22
CA ARG A 431 -5.00 -21.96 5.33
C ARG A 431 -4.67 -23.45 5.25
N GLU A 432 -4.64 -24.01 4.06
CA GLU A 432 -4.44 -25.43 3.83
C GLU A 432 -3.09 -25.72 3.18
N GLY A 433 -2.60 -24.81 2.36
CA GLY A 433 -1.45 -25.01 1.50
C GLY A 433 -1.81 -25.90 0.29
N ASN A 434 -0.87 -26.02 -0.63
CA ASN A 434 -0.91 -26.95 -1.76
C ASN A 434 0.45 -27.57 -2.05
N LEU A 435 1.34 -27.54 -1.06
CA LEU A 435 2.60 -28.30 -1.04
C LEU A 435 2.39 -29.51 -0.16
N ASP A 436 2.73 -30.68 -0.66
CA ASP A 436 2.91 -31.83 0.20
C ASP A 436 3.96 -31.51 1.27
N SER A 437 3.61 -31.68 2.52
CA SER A 437 4.39 -31.35 3.72
C SER A 437 5.66 -32.20 3.84
#